data_14edad6c003edb0bbff57b5af59b7f96
#
_entry.id   14edad6c003edb0bbff57b5af59b7f96
#
_cell.length_a   1.000
_cell.length_b   1.000
_cell.length_c   1.000
_cell.angle_alpha   90.00
_cell.angle_beta   90.00
_cell.angle_gamma   90.00
#
_symmetry.space_group_name_H-M   'P 1'
#
loop_
_entity.id
_entity.type
_entity.pdbx_description
1 polymer ?
#
loop_
_entity_poly.entity_id
_entity_poly.type
_entity_poly.pdbx_seq_one_letter_code
_entity_poly.pdbx_strand_id
1 'polypeptide(L)'
;ARRHGGSFVLRIEDTDLERSTPEAVNAILEGMAWLGLDYDEGPFYQTKRFDRYKEVIQQLLAEGKAYYCFCSKERLEKLREEQMAQKLKPRYDGCCRDLGRVPKPGEEAVVRFKNPLDGEVVVEDRVKGRVVFQNAELDDLIIARADGSPTYNFTVVVDDMDMEITHVIRGDDHLNNTPRQMNILRALGVEPPVYAHVPMILDEQGKKLSKRTGAASVMEYRDMGYLPEAVLNYLVRLGWSHGDQEIFSLDEMIALFDIEDLNSAASSLNLSKLAWLNQHYMRTLDPQYVARHFRWHLGRRDIDPSNGPAPERVVQVMADRVKTLAEMADAELEDRMVRRFIEHLRQLDDDERHAM
;
A
#
# COMPACT_ATOMS: atom_id res chain seq x y z
N ALA A 1 13.02 -3.78 5.55
CA ALA A 1 14.33 -3.22 5.21
C ALA A 1 15.14 -2.93 6.49
N ARG A 2 14.67 -2.10 7.40
CA ARG A 2 15.42 -1.66 8.60
C ARG A 2 15.88 -2.83 9.49
N ARG A 3 15.03 -3.83 9.71
CA ARG A 3 15.39 -5.02 10.49
C ARG A 3 16.62 -5.76 9.93
N HIS A 4 16.72 -5.86 8.63
CA HIS A 4 17.76 -6.61 7.94
C HIS A 4 18.92 -5.72 7.43
N GLY A 5 18.94 -4.43 7.79
CA GLY A 5 19.96 -3.48 7.34
C GLY A 5 19.94 -3.21 5.84
N GLY A 6 18.79 -3.41 5.19
CA GLY A 6 18.58 -3.14 3.77
C GLY A 6 18.14 -1.71 3.51
N SER A 7 18.10 -1.33 2.22
CA SER A 7 17.61 -0.03 1.76
C SER A 7 16.10 -0.07 1.51
N PHE A 8 15.40 0.98 1.91
CA PHE A 8 14.00 1.21 1.57
C PHE A 8 13.92 2.14 0.35
N VAL A 9 13.50 1.59 -0.77
CA VAL A 9 13.35 2.29 -2.05
C VAL A 9 11.88 2.67 -2.24
N LEU A 10 11.61 3.96 -2.50
CA LEU A 10 10.27 4.42 -2.83
C LEU A 10 10.09 4.55 -4.33
N ARG A 11 9.15 3.79 -4.89
CA ARG A 11 8.73 3.84 -6.28
C ARG A 11 7.26 4.22 -6.41
N ILE A 12 6.98 5.22 -7.22
CA ILE A 12 5.63 5.66 -7.56
C ILE A 12 5.23 5.02 -8.89
N GLU A 13 4.22 4.16 -8.86
CA GLU A 13 3.70 3.42 -10.01
C GLU A 13 2.62 4.24 -10.71
N ASP A 14 3.03 5.31 -11.40
CA ASP A 14 2.19 6.36 -11.99
C ASP A 14 1.89 6.16 -13.49
N THR A 15 1.96 4.92 -13.97
CA THR A 15 1.70 4.59 -15.40
C THR A 15 0.22 4.73 -15.79
N ASP A 16 -0.70 4.72 -14.83
CA ASP A 16 -2.12 5.05 -15.03
C ASP A 16 -2.32 6.55 -14.78
N LEU A 17 -2.16 7.36 -15.83
CA LEU A 17 -2.20 8.82 -15.74
C LEU A 17 -3.56 9.38 -15.28
N GLU A 18 -4.66 8.65 -15.47
CA GLU A 18 -5.99 9.09 -15.02
C GLU A 18 -6.13 9.00 -13.49
N ARG A 19 -5.46 8.02 -12.87
CA ARG A 19 -5.52 7.77 -11.42
C ARG A 19 -4.36 8.39 -10.65
N SER A 20 -3.23 8.63 -11.32
CA SER A 20 -2.00 9.09 -10.70
C SER A 20 -1.89 10.62 -10.78
N THR A 21 -2.84 11.32 -10.17
CA THR A 21 -2.79 12.79 -10.11
C THR A 21 -1.68 13.26 -9.14
N PRO A 22 -1.15 14.49 -9.30
CA PRO A 22 -0.19 15.06 -8.36
C PRO A 22 -0.69 15.05 -6.91
N GLU A 23 -1.99 15.28 -6.69
CA GLU A 23 -2.61 15.26 -5.37
C GLU A 23 -2.58 13.85 -4.75
N ALA A 24 -2.83 12.80 -5.56
CA ALA A 24 -2.76 11.43 -5.11
C ALA A 24 -1.33 11.03 -4.71
N VAL A 25 -0.33 11.46 -5.48
CA VAL A 25 1.10 11.23 -5.17
C VAL A 25 1.50 11.98 -3.89
N ASN A 26 1.11 13.25 -3.75
CA ASN A 26 1.39 14.04 -2.56
C ASN A 26 0.77 13.41 -1.31
N ALA A 27 -0.47 12.89 -1.40
CA ALA A 27 -1.12 12.22 -0.28
C ALA A 27 -0.35 10.97 0.18
N ILE A 28 0.29 10.23 -0.73
CA ILE A 28 1.18 9.11 -0.39
C ILE A 28 2.40 9.61 0.38
N LEU A 29 3.09 10.63 -0.13
CA LEU A 29 4.30 11.17 0.48
C LEU A 29 4.01 11.79 1.85
N GLU A 30 2.92 12.53 2.00
CA GLU A 30 2.46 13.08 3.27
C GLU A 30 2.10 11.97 4.26
N GLY A 31 1.42 10.91 3.82
CA GLY A 31 1.08 9.77 4.65
C GLY A 31 2.31 9.05 5.18
N MET A 32 3.30 8.82 4.33
CA MET A 32 4.58 8.21 4.73
C MET A 32 5.32 9.10 5.73
N ALA A 33 5.45 10.40 5.45
CA ALA A 33 6.10 11.35 6.35
C ALA A 33 5.37 11.44 7.70
N TRP A 34 4.04 11.46 7.71
CA TRP A 34 3.25 11.49 8.94
C TRP A 34 3.43 10.22 9.78
N LEU A 35 3.55 9.05 9.14
CA LEU A 35 3.81 7.77 9.82
C LEU A 35 5.29 7.58 10.22
N GLY A 36 6.20 8.48 9.82
CA GLY A 36 7.65 8.33 10.06
C GLY A 36 8.27 7.20 9.22
N LEU A 37 7.67 6.86 8.08
CA LEU A 37 8.17 5.86 7.14
C LEU A 37 9.11 6.53 6.13
N ASP A 38 10.35 6.78 6.56
CA ASP A 38 11.37 7.37 5.72
C ASP A 38 11.93 6.34 4.73
N TYR A 39 12.20 6.79 3.49
CA TYR A 39 12.87 5.99 2.47
C TYR A 39 14.32 6.44 2.29
N ASP A 40 15.16 5.50 1.84
CA ASP A 40 16.60 5.75 1.64
C ASP A 40 16.87 6.23 0.21
N GLU A 41 16.09 5.73 -0.77
CA GLU A 41 16.22 6.06 -2.19
C GLU A 41 14.86 6.39 -2.83
N GLY A 42 14.85 7.35 -3.73
CA GLY A 42 13.63 7.75 -4.47
C GLY A 42 13.13 9.15 -4.08
N PRO A 43 11.85 9.52 -4.39
CA PRO A 43 10.91 8.67 -5.12
C PRO A 43 11.28 8.50 -6.60
N PHE A 44 11.22 7.27 -7.08
CA PHE A 44 11.32 6.95 -8.49
C PHE A 44 9.93 6.91 -9.12
N TYR A 45 9.78 7.51 -10.31
CA TYR A 45 8.51 7.56 -11.04
C TYR A 45 8.57 6.67 -12.27
N GLN A 46 7.63 5.75 -12.43
CA GLN A 46 7.59 4.85 -13.58
C GLN A 46 7.42 5.60 -14.91
N THR A 47 6.64 6.68 -14.94
CA THR A 47 6.51 7.53 -16.14
C THR A 47 7.82 8.11 -16.64
N LYS A 48 8.82 8.29 -15.79
CA LYS A 48 10.16 8.76 -16.17
C LYS A 48 11.09 7.66 -16.65
N ARG A 49 10.64 6.40 -16.64
CA ARG A 49 11.41 5.22 -17.01
C ARG A 49 10.95 4.57 -18.33
N PHE A 50 10.06 5.19 -19.07
CA PHE A 50 9.51 4.61 -20.32
C PHE A 50 10.56 4.23 -21.34
N ASP A 51 11.66 4.97 -21.46
CA ASP A 51 12.77 4.61 -22.36
C ASP A 51 13.41 3.29 -21.94
N ARG A 52 13.60 3.08 -20.63
CA ARG A 52 14.13 1.82 -20.09
C ARG A 52 13.21 0.64 -20.39
N TYR A 53 11.91 0.79 -20.21
CA TYR A 53 10.94 -0.26 -20.55
C TYR A 53 10.96 -0.58 -22.04
N LYS A 54 11.09 0.43 -22.90
CA LYS A 54 11.24 0.28 -24.34
C LYS A 54 12.48 -0.54 -24.71
N GLU A 55 13.62 -0.25 -24.10
CA GLU A 55 14.86 -0.99 -24.31
C GLU A 55 14.68 -2.48 -24.00
N VAL A 56 14.08 -2.80 -22.85
CA VAL A 56 13.85 -4.20 -22.45
C VAL A 56 12.83 -4.89 -23.35
N ILE A 57 11.79 -4.19 -23.83
CA ILE A 57 10.85 -4.73 -24.82
C ILE A 57 11.58 -5.06 -26.12
N GLN A 58 12.44 -4.17 -26.62
CA GLN A 58 13.23 -4.42 -27.83
C GLN A 58 14.21 -5.59 -27.67
N GLN A 59 14.83 -5.71 -26.48
CA GLN A 59 15.65 -6.87 -26.15
C GLN A 59 14.86 -8.17 -26.26
N LEU A 60 13.68 -8.25 -25.61
CA LEU A 60 12.83 -9.45 -25.64
C LEU A 60 12.36 -9.79 -27.07
N LEU A 61 12.06 -8.78 -27.89
CA LEU A 61 11.70 -8.97 -29.30
C LEU A 61 12.90 -9.51 -30.11
N ALA A 62 14.09 -8.93 -29.93
CA ALA A 62 15.32 -9.36 -30.60
C ALA A 62 15.72 -10.78 -30.23
N GLU A 63 15.50 -11.19 -28.98
CA GLU A 63 15.77 -12.53 -28.48
C GLU A 63 14.65 -13.54 -28.80
N GLY A 64 13.58 -13.14 -29.48
CA GLY A 64 12.44 -13.99 -29.81
C GLY A 64 11.60 -14.41 -28.59
N LYS A 65 11.75 -13.70 -27.48
CA LYS A 65 11.01 -13.90 -26.22
C LYS A 65 9.72 -13.05 -26.13
N ALA A 66 9.51 -12.19 -27.11
CA ALA A 66 8.30 -11.41 -27.32
C ALA A 66 7.99 -11.34 -28.81
N TYR A 67 6.77 -10.94 -29.15
CA TYR A 67 6.32 -10.82 -30.54
C TYR A 67 5.21 -9.77 -30.68
N TYR A 68 5.02 -9.29 -31.92
CA TYR A 68 3.94 -8.37 -32.25
C TYR A 68 2.64 -9.11 -32.48
N CYS A 69 1.56 -8.63 -31.87
CA CYS A 69 0.21 -9.17 -32.03
C CYS A 69 -0.69 -8.13 -32.69
N PHE A 70 -1.36 -8.53 -33.77
CA PHE A 70 -2.21 -7.71 -34.63
C PHE A 70 -3.70 -8.00 -34.46
N CYS A 71 -4.09 -8.75 -33.44
CA CYS A 71 -5.47 -9.07 -33.17
C CYS A 71 -6.26 -7.83 -32.78
N SER A 72 -7.41 -7.59 -33.44
CA SER A 72 -8.30 -6.52 -33.08
C SER A 72 -9.02 -6.82 -31.74
N LYS A 73 -9.55 -5.77 -31.10
CA LYS A 73 -10.34 -5.92 -29.86
C LYS A 73 -11.58 -6.78 -30.09
N GLU A 74 -12.26 -6.56 -31.21
CA GLU A 74 -13.48 -7.30 -31.59
C GLU A 74 -13.20 -8.80 -31.73
N ARG A 75 -12.07 -9.16 -32.37
CA ARG A 75 -11.65 -10.57 -32.47
C ARG A 75 -11.40 -11.19 -31.10
N LEU A 76 -10.73 -10.45 -30.22
CA LEU A 76 -10.41 -10.97 -28.87
C LEU A 76 -11.66 -11.07 -27.99
N GLU A 77 -12.61 -10.15 -28.11
CA GLU A 77 -13.91 -10.23 -27.43
C GLU A 77 -14.71 -11.45 -27.91
N LYS A 78 -14.83 -11.65 -29.23
CA LYS A 78 -15.49 -12.80 -29.80
C LYS A 78 -14.87 -14.14 -29.33
N LEU A 79 -13.52 -14.21 -29.32
CA LEU A 79 -12.80 -15.38 -28.80
C LEU A 79 -13.15 -15.64 -27.33
N ARG A 80 -13.21 -14.60 -26.52
CA ARG A 80 -13.58 -14.67 -25.10
C ARG A 80 -15.02 -15.20 -24.93
N GLU A 81 -15.96 -14.67 -25.68
CA GLU A 81 -17.36 -15.10 -25.66
C GLU A 81 -17.50 -16.57 -26.04
N GLU A 82 -16.85 -17.01 -27.13
CA GLU A 82 -16.82 -18.39 -27.57
C GLU A 82 -16.26 -19.34 -26.51
N GLN A 83 -15.16 -18.96 -25.87
CA GLN A 83 -14.56 -19.76 -24.80
C GLN A 83 -15.48 -19.84 -23.58
N MET A 84 -16.10 -18.72 -23.20
CA MET A 84 -17.07 -18.69 -22.08
C MET A 84 -18.29 -19.55 -22.38
N ALA A 85 -18.83 -19.52 -23.59
CA ALA A 85 -19.96 -20.38 -24.03
C ALA A 85 -19.61 -21.88 -23.93
N GLN A 86 -18.35 -22.22 -24.17
CA GLN A 86 -17.79 -23.57 -24.00
C GLN A 86 -17.38 -23.91 -22.57
N LYS A 87 -17.61 -23.00 -21.60
CA LYS A 87 -17.17 -23.12 -20.19
C LYS A 87 -15.65 -23.27 -20.03
N LEU A 88 -14.89 -22.74 -20.97
CA LEU A 88 -13.44 -22.66 -20.90
C LEU A 88 -13.02 -21.36 -20.22
N LYS A 89 -11.87 -21.37 -19.55
CA LYS A 89 -11.27 -20.14 -19.01
C LYS A 89 -10.81 -19.26 -20.19
N PRO A 90 -11.31 -18.02 -20.31
CA PRO A 90 -10.90 -17.12 -21.38
C PRO A 90 -9.40 -16.86 -21.37
N ARG A 91 -8.75 -17.05 -22.53
CA ARG A 91 -7.34 -16.77 -22.74
C ARG A 91 -7.06 -16.43 -24.20
N TYR A 92 -5.96 -15.74 -24.43
CA TYR A 92 -5.45 -15.53 -25.78
C TYR A 92 -5.01 -16.85 -26.42
N ASP A 93 -5.36 -17.06 -27.69
CA ASP A 93 -5.16 -18.30 -28.42
C ASP A 93 -3.77 -18.44 -29.10
N GLY A 94 -2.90 -17.43 -28.95
CA GLY A 94 -1.57 -17.43 -29.53
C GLY A 94 -1.56 -17.19 -31.06
N CYS A 95 -2.65 -16.72 -31.67
CA CYS A 95 -2.82 -16.55 -33.10
C CYS A 95 -1.64 -15.84 -33.81
N CYS A 96 -1.02 -14.86 -33.18
CA CYS A 96 0.11 -14.12 -33.76
C CYS A 96 1.48 -14.62 -33.29
N ARG A 97 1.55 -15.62 -32.41
CA ARG A 97 2.75 -16.03 -31.70
C ARG A 97 3.93 -16.39 -32.62
N ASP A 98 3.64 -17.04 -33.74
CA ASP A 98 4.66 -17.56 -34.66
C ASP A 98 4.64 -16.87 -36.03
N LEU A 99 3.98 -15.71 -36.14
CA LEU A 99 3.92 -14.96 -37.41
C LEU A 99 5.28 -14.39 -37.84
N GLY A 100 6.18 -14.09 -36.90
CA GLY A 100 7.54 -13.65 -37.17
C GLY A 100 7.63 -12.32 -37.92
N ARG A 101 6.59 -11.47 -37.90
CA ARG A 101 6.61 -10.20 -38.63
C ARG A 101 6.58 -8.98 -37.72
N VAL A 102 7.10 -7.89 -38.20
CA VAL A 102 7.04 -6.56 -37.59
C VAL A 102 5.86 -5.76 -38.18
N PRO A 103 5.29 -4.80 -37.44
CA PRO A 103 4.24 -3.93 -37.96
C PRO A 103 4.74 -3.07 -39.10
N LYS A 104 3.86 -2.85 -40.10
CA LYS A 104 4.09 -1.87 -41.16
C LYS A 104 3.90 -0.45 -40.62
N PRO A 105 4.44 0.58 -41.30
CA PRO A 105 4.18 1.96 -40.91
C PRO A 105 2.68 2.24 -40.83
N GLY A 106 2.20 2.72 -39.66
CA GLY A 106 0.80 3.01 -39.40
C GLY A 106 -0.06 1.80 -39.02
N GLU A 107 0.49 0.61 -38.94
CA GLU A 107 -0.21 -0.59 -38.47
C GLU A 107 -0.15 -0.70 -36.96
N GLU A 108 -1.31 -0.77 -36.32
CA GLU A 108 -1.39 -0.96 -34.86
C GLU A 108 -1.02 -2.40 -34.48
N ALA A 109 -0.17 -2.54 -33.49
CA ALA A 109 0.21 -3.82 -32.92
C ALA A 109 0.54 -3.66 -31.43
N VAL A 110 0.17 -4.64 -30.63
CA VAL A 110 0.65 -4.76 -29.24
C VAL A 110 1.83 -5.71 -29.19
N VAL A 111 2.67 -5.60 -28.16
CA VAL A 111 3.74 -6.57 -27.92
C VAL A 111 3.29 -7.54 -26.83
N ARG A 112 3.42 -8.84 -27.10
CA ARG A 112 3.15 -9.90 -26.13
C ARG A 112 4.43 -10.62 -25.72
N PHE A 113 4.52 -10.94 -24.45
CA PHE A 113 5.54 -11.85 -23.93
C PHE A 113 5.23 -13.27 -24.38
N LYS A 114 6.24 -13.98 -24.89
CA LYS A 114 6.14 -15.37 -25.33
C LYS A 114 6.26 -16.31 -24.15
N ASN A 115 5.13 -16.52 -23.42
CA ASN A 115 5.11 -17.36 -22.23
C ASN A 115 5.48 -18.82 -22.58
N PRO A 116 6.20 -19.57 -21.73
CA PRO A 116 6.36 -21.01 -21.90
C PRO A 116 5.01 -21.71 -21.99
N LEU A 117 4.90 -22.71 -22.88
CA LEU A 117 3.64 -23.46 -23.09
C LEU A 117 3.53 -24.66 -22.13
N ASP A 118 4.68 -25.24 -21.80
CA ASP A 118 4.77 -26.46 -21.00
C ASP A 118 5.43 -26.20 -19.65
N GLY A 119 5.28 -27.17 -18.74
CA GLY A 119 5.83 -27.12 -17.40
C GLY A 119 5.02 -26.24 -16.43
N GLU A 120 5.59 -26.01 -15.29
CA GLU A 120 4.91 -25.31 -14.19
C GLU A 120 5.75 -24.16 -13.63
N VAL A 121 5.07 -23.18 -13.03
CA VAL A 121 5.69 -22.14 -12.22
C VAL A 121 5.32 -22.41 -10.76
N VAL A 122 6.33 -22.68 -9.94
CA VAL A 122 6.18 -22.88 -8.51
C VAL A 122 6.50 -21.57 -7.80
N VAL A 123 5.54 -21.06 -7.04
CA VAL A 123 5.70 -19.91 -6.16
C VAL A 123 5.85 -20.45 -4.75
N GLU A 124 7.06 -20.36 -4.20
CA GLU A 124 7.31 -20.67 -2.78
C GLU A 124 7.01 -19.42 -1.96
N ASP A 125 5.71 -19.22 -1.68
CA ASP A 125 5.23 -18.03 -0.99
C ASP A 125 5.39 -18.15 0.53
N ARG A 126 5.94 -17.11 1.16
CA ARG A 126 6.23 -17.13 2.60
C ARG A 126 4.99 -17.09 3.49
N VAL A 127 3.84 -16.69 2.95
CA VAL A 127 2.55 -16.60 3.68
C VAL A 127 1.58 -17.68 3.23
N LYS A 128 1.45 -17.87 1.92
CA LYS A 128 0.49 -18.82 1.31
C LYS A 128 1.07 -20.22 1.14
N GLY A 129 2.38 -20.40 1.36
CA GLY A 129 3.05 -21.67 1.11
C GLY A 129 3.27 -21.93 -0.38
N ARG A 130 3.45 -23.19 -0.74
CA ARG A 130 3.72 -23.60 -2.12
C ARG A 130 2.48 -23.54 -3.00
N VAL A 131 2.50 -22.66 -4.00
CA VAL A 131 1.44 -22.51 -5.01
C VAL A 131 1.99 -22.85 -6.39
N VAL A 132 1.29 -23.74 -7.11
CA VAL A 132 1.73 -24.23 -8.43
C VAL A 132 0.78 -23.72 -9.51
N PHE A 133 1.35 -23.14 -10.58
CA PHE A 133 0.63 -22.71 -11.77
C PHE A 133 1.15 -23.47 -12.99
N GLN A 134 0.26 -24.01 -13.81
CA GLN A 134 0.65 -24.63 -15.08
C GLN A 134 0.87 -23.55 -16.14
N ASN A 135 2.00 -23.60 -16.85
CA ASN A 135 2.27 -22.65 -17.93
C ASN A 135 1.21 -22.67 -19.02
N ALA A 136 0.62 -23.84 -19.27
CA ALA A 136 -0.49 -24.01 -20.22
C ALA A 136 -1.76 -23.20 -19.85
N GLU A 137 -1.91 -22.77 -18.59
CA GLU A 137 -3.02 -21.94 -18.12
C GLU A 137 -2.73 -20.45 -18.21
N LEU A 138 -1.45 -20.07 -18.42
CA LEU A 138 -1.00 -18.70 -18.56
C LEU A 138 -0.99 -18.34 -20.06
N ASP A 139 -1.64 -17.23 -20.40
CA ASP A 139 -1.61 -16.70 -21.76
C ASP A 139 -0.40 -15.77 -22.01
N ASP A 140 -0.11 -15.50 -23.27
CA ASP A 140 0.92 -14.54 -23.66
C ASP A 140 0.49 -13.12 -23.28
N LEU A 141 1.05 -12.63 -22.19
CA LEU A 141 0.71 -11.33 -21.62
C LEU A 141 1.08 -10.18 -22.57
N ILE A 142 0.21 -9.19 -22.69
CA ILE A 142 0.58 -7.92 -23.34
C ILE A 142 1.56 -7.18 -22.43
N ILE A 143 2.75 -6.87 -22.95
CA ILE A 143 3.79 -6.11 -22.23
C ILE A 143 3.90 -4.67 -22.72
N ALA A 144 3.49 -4.40 -23.99
CA ALA A 144 3.33 -3.05 -24.50
C ALA A 144 2.00 -2.91 -25.29
N ARG A 145 1.33 -1.79 -25.10
CA ARG A 145 0.11 -1.43 -25.83
C ARG A 145 0.45 -0.93 -27.24
N ALA A 146 -0.57 -0.70 -28.07
CA ALA A 146 -0.40 -0.23 -29.45
C ALA A 146 0.26 1.17 -29.53
N ASP A 147 0.04 2.01 -28.53
CA ASP A 147 0.72 3.32 -28.41
C ASP A 147 2.16 3.23 -27.89
N GLY A 148 2.65 2.01 -27.63
CA GLY A 148 3.99 1.74 -27.10
C GLY A 148 4.10 1.84 -25.59
N SER A 149 3.01 2.24 -24.87
CA SER A 149 3.04 2.31 -23.41
C SER A 149 3.14 0.91 -22.78
N PRO A 150 4.00 0.72 -21.76
CA PRO A 150 4.17 -0.56 -21.10
C PRO A 150 2.96 -0.89 -20.20
N THR A 151 2.79 -2.17 -19.89
CA THR A 151 1.74 -2.63 -18.96
C THR A 151 2.31 -2.83 -17.56
N TYR A 152 1.43 -2.78 -16.55
CA TYR A 152 1.77 -2.92 -15.13
C TYR A 152 2.68 -4.12 -14.82
N ASN A 153 2.30 -5.33 -15.21
CA ASN A 153 3.09 -6.53 -14.91
C ASN A 153 4.50 -6.49 -15.49
N PHE A 154 4.70 -5.77 -16.59
CA PHE A 154 6.00 -5.63 -17.22
C PHE A 154 6.85 -4.55 -16.53
N THR A 155 6.26 -3.39 -16.22
CA THR A 155 7.00 -2.28 -15.56
C THR A 155 7.52 -2.70 -14.20
N VAL A 156 6.71 -3.39 -13.38
CA VAL A 156 7.14 -3.89 -12.07
C VAL A 156 8.32 -4.84 -12.19
N VAL A 157 8.31 -5.75 -13.17
CA VAL A 157 9.40 -6.71 -13.38
C VAL A 157 10.71 -6.01 -13.73
N VAL A 158 10.66 -5.04 -14.66
CA VAL A 158 11.86 -4.29 -15.06
C VAL A 158 12.42 -3.48 -13.91
N ASP A 159 11.54 -2.83 -13.15
CA ASP A 159 11.94 -2.03 -12.00
C ASP A 159 12.48 -2.89 -10.85
N ASP A 160 11.84 -4.01 -10.55
CA ASP A 160 12.31 -4.93 -9.52
C ASP A 160 13.69 -5.51 -9.86
N MET A 161 13.93 -5.80 -11.14
CA MET A 161 15.24 -6.20 -11.66
C MET A 161 16.29 -5.09 -11.52
N ASP A 162 15.99 -3.89 -12.03
CA ASP A 162 16.93 -2.77 -12.07
C ASP A 162 17.24 -2.22 -10.66
N MET A 163 16.28 -2.30 -9.74
CA MET A 163 16.39 -1.85 -8.34
C MET A 163 16.84 -2.98 -7.40
N GLU A 164 17.15 -4.16 -7.93
CA GLU A 164 17.64 -5.33 -7.17
C GLU A 164 16.72 -5.69 -5.99
N ILE A 165 15.39 -5.64 -6.22
CA ILE A 165 14.41 -5.96 -5.19
C ILE A 165 14.54 -7.43 -4.78
N THR A 166 14.80 -7.68 -3.51
CA THR A 166 15.03 -9.02 -2.97
C THR A 166 13.76 -9.71 -2.48
N HIS A 167 12.78 -8.93 -2.03
CA HIS A 167 11.53 -9.44 -1.46
C HIS A 167 10.35 -8.62 -1.98
N VAL A 168 9.28 -9.30 -2.38
CA VAL A 168 8.01 -8.70 -2.79
C VAL A 168 6.93 -9.10 -1.80
N ILE A 169 6.50 -8.15 -0.97
CA ILE A 169 5.44 -8.31 0.03
C ILE A 169 4.25 -7.49 -0.42
N ARG A 170 3.13 -8.13 -0.74
CA ARG A 170 1.96 -7.43 -1.31
C ARG A 170 0.65 -8.17 -1.04
N GLY A 171 -0.48 -7.57 -1.38
CA GLY A 171 -1.80 -8.21 -1.25
C GLY A 171 -1.94 -9.49 -2.10
N ASP A 172 -2.69 -10.46 -1.60
CA ASP A 172 -2.89 -11.76 -2.26
C ASP A 172 -3.77 -11.67 -3.53
N ASP A 173 -4.38 -10.53 -3.79
CA ASP A 173 -5.03 -10.24 -5.08
C ASP A 173 -4.02 -10.16 -6.25
N HIS A 174 -2.74 -9.99 -5.96
CA HIS A 174 -1.64 -10.06 -6.92
C HIS A 174 -1.03 -11.46 -7.10
N LEU A 175 -1.45 -12.47 -6.35
CA LEU A 175 -0.87 -13.81 -6.43
C LEU A 175 -0.92 -14.39 -7.86
N ASN A 176 -2.01 -14.16 -8.59
CA ASN A 176 -2.16 -14.61 -9.98
C ASN A 176 -1.27 -13.85 -10.99
N ASN A 177 -0.69 -12.72 -10.61
CA ASN A 177 0.29 -12.00 -11.43
C ASN A 177 1.69 -12.61 -11.31
N THR A 178 1.98 -13.20 -10.15
CA THR A 178 3.31 -13.69 -9.78
C THR A 178 3.90 -14.67 -10.80
N PRO A 179 3.21 -15.73 -11.28
CA PRO A 179 3.81 -16.67 -12.23
C PRO A 179 4.17 -15.99 -13.56
N ARG A 180 3.40 -14.99 -14.00
CA ARG A 180 3.68 -14.22 -15.22
C ARG A 180 4.94 -13.37 -15.05
N GLN A 181 5.06 -12.70 -13.90
CA GLN A 181 6.21 -11.88 -13.56
C GLN A 181 7.48 -12.74 -13.42
N MET A 182 7.38 -13.90 -12.77
CA MET A 182 8.48 -14.85 -12.65
C MET A 182 8.96 -15.35 -14.02
N ASN A 183 8.06 -15.65 -14.94
CA ASN A 183 8.43 -16.08 -16.28
C ASN A 183 9.14 -14.98 -17.09
N ILE A 184 8.74 -13.72 -16.94
CA ILE A 184 9.43 -12.58 -17.57
C ILE A 184 10.83 -12.39 -16.96
N LEU A 185 10.97 -12.45 -15.64
CA LEU A 185 12.27 -12.36 -14.96
C LEU A 185 13.22 -13.46 -15.45
N ARG A 186 12.76 -14.71 -15.48
CA ARG A 186 13.56 -15.85 -15.99
C ARG A 186 13.94 -15.67 -17.46
N ALA A 187 13.05 -15.14 -18.27
CA ALA A 187 13.37 -14.83 -19.67
C ALA A 187 14.45 -13.74 -19.80
N LEU A 188 14.52 -12.82 -18.84
CA LEU A 188 15.57 -11.80 -18.74
C LEU A 188 16.85 -12.33 -18.06
N GLY A 189 16.88 -13.60 -17.65
CA GLY A 189 18.03 -14.21 -16.98
C GLY A 189 18.19 -13.81 -15.50
N VAL A 190 17.10 -13.35 -14.87
CA VAL A 190 17.09 -12.89 -13.48
C VAL A 190 16.32 -13.89 -12.61
N GLU A 191 16.91 -14.26 -11.48
CA GLU A 191 16.20 -15.06 -10.47
C GLU A 191 15.06 -14.25 -9.84
N PRO A 192 13.87 -14.83 -9.73
CA PRO A 192 12.75 -14.17 -9.08
C PRO A 192 13.05 -13.84 -7.60
N PRO A 193 12.53 -12.71 -7.08
CA PRO A 193 12.64 -12.38 -5.65
C PRO A 193 11.85 -13.35 -4.78
N VAL A 194 12.01 -13.24 -3.47
CA VAL A 194 11.17 -13.92 -2.48
C VAL A 194 9.79 -13.26 -2.48
N TYR A 195 8.72 -14.06 -2.51
CA TYR A 195 7.35 -13.56 -2.48
C TYR A 195 6.66 -13.84 -1.15
N ALA A 196 5.86 -12.87 -0.71
CA ALA A 196 4.97 -12.99 0.45
C ALA A 196 3.64 -12.29 0.12
N HIS A 197 2.57 -13.05 -0.06
CA HIS A 197 1.25 -12.52 -0.37
C HIS A 197 0.38 -12.48 0.88
N VAL A 198 0.18 -11.27 1.42
CA VAL A 198 -0.63 -11.02 2.61
C VAL A 198 -2.11 -11.00 2.26
N PRO A 199 -2.98 -11.55 3.12
CA PRO A 199 -4.41 -11.56 2.87
C PRO A 199 -4.99 -10.14 2.86
N MET A 200 -6.07 -9.98 2.10
CA MET A 200 -6.82 -8.72 2.05
C MET A 200 -7.44 -8.40 3.41
N ILE A 201 -7.45 -7.12 3.76
CA ILE A 201 -8.17 -6.62 4.94
C ILE A 201 -9.66 -6.57 4.62
N LEU A 202 -10.48 -7.06 5.54
CA LEU A 202 -11.92 -7.11 5.44
C LEU A 202 -12.56 -5.99 6.28
N ASP A 203 -13.80 -5.62 5.94
CA ASP A 203 -14.63 -4.80 6.80
C ASP A 203 -15.19 -5.62 7.99
N GLU A 204 -15.93 -4.97 8.89
CA GLU A 204 -16.54 -5.63 10.06
C GLU A 204 -17.55 -6.71 9.68
N GLN A 205 -18.08 -6.68 8.46
CA GLN A 205 -19.01 -7.68 7.92
C GLN A 205 -18.30 -8.82 7.15
N GLY A 206 -16.96 -8.84 7.14
CA GLY A 206 -16.16 -9.86 6.46
C GLY A 206 -16.09 -9.69 4.94
N LYS A 207 -16.44 -8.52 4.39
CA LYS A 207 -16.30 -8.21 2.97
C LYS A 207 -14.99 -7.47 2.71
N LYS A 208 -14.49 -7.56 1.48
CA LYS A 208 -13.30 -6.81 1.05
C LYS A 208 -13.49 -5.31 1.34
N LEU A 209 -12.53 -4.74 2.07
CA LEU A 209 -12.52 -3.33 2.39
C LEU A 209 -12.46 -2.49 1.11
N SER A 210 -13.30 -1.47 1.02
CA SER A 210 -13.37 -0.55 -0.12
C SER A 210 -13.61 0.88 0.36
N LYS A 211 -13.36 1.87 -0.49
CA LYS A 211 -13.67 3.28 -0.17
C LYS A 211 -15.13 3.51 0.24
N ARG A 212 -16.05 2.66 -0.22
CA ARG A 212 -17.48 2.72 0.15
C ARG A 212 -17.79 2.09 1.51
N THR A 213 -16.92 1.21 2.01
CA THR A 213 -17.09 0.45 3.25
C THR A 213 -16.13 0.88 4.37
N GLY A 214 -15.56 2.09 4.28
CA GLY A 214 -14.72 2.67 5.34
C GLY A 214 -13.22 2.47 5.17
N ALA A 215 -12.73 2.17 3.94
CA ALA A 215 -11.31 2.27 3.63
C ALA A 215 -10.91 3.74 3.60
N ALA A 216 -10.45 4.25 4.72
CA ALA A 216 -9.87 5.56 4.84
C ALA A 216 -8.44 5.56 4.27
N SER A 217 -8.04 6.67 3.66
CA SER A 217 -6.62 6.92 3.42
C SER A 217 -5.89 7.10 4.76
N VAL A 218 -4.58 6.90 4.78
CA VAL A 218 -3.77 7.13 5.99
C VAL A 218 -4.01 8.54 6.56
N MET A 219 -4.14 9.54 5.70
CA MET A 219 -4.34 10.92 6.12
C MET A 219 -5.75 11.17 6.71
N GLU A 220 -6.75 10.39 6.32
CA GLU A 220 -8.07 10.45 6.95
C GLU A 220 -8.01 10.02 8.43
N TYR A 221 -7.15 9.04 8.79
CA TYR A 221 -6.96 8.69 10.21
C TYR A 221 -6.36 9.85 11.00
N ARG A 222 -5.40 10.61 10.43
CA ARG A 222 -4.92 11.86 11.03
C ARG A 222 -6.10 12.83 11.24
N ASP A 223 -6.90 13.04 10.23
CA ASP A 223 -8.02 13.99 10.26
C ASP A 223 -9.10 13.57 11.29
N MET A 224 -9.26 12.28 11.53
CA MET A 224 -10.09 11.72 12.62
C MET A 224 -9.46 11.87 14.01
N GLY A 225 -8.23 12.32 14.12
CA GLY A 225 -7.54 12.56 15.39
C GLY A 225 -6.75 11.39 15.95
N TYR A 226 -6.37 10.43 15.12
CA TYR A 226 -5.45 9.36 15.49
C TYR A 226 -4.00 9.83 15.44
N LEU A 227 -3.19 9.32 16.35
CA LEU A 227 -1.72 9.50 16.35
C LEU A 227 -1.06 8.50 15.38
N PRO A 228 0.06 8.87 14.77
CA PRO A 228 0.77 7.98 13.83
C PRO A 228 1.19 6.65 14.48
N GLU A 229 1.62 6.65 15.73
CA GLU A 229 2.00 5.45 16.49
C GLU A 229 0.82 4.49 16.64
N ALA A 230 -0.38 5.02 16.92
CA ALA A 230 -1.58 4.20 17.04
C ALA A 230 -1.94 3.54 15.72
N VAL A 231 -1.85 4.29 14.61
CA VAL A 231 -2.15 3.77 13.27
C VAL A 231 -1.11 2.74 12.85
N LEU A 232 0.18 2.99 13.04
CA LEU A 232 1.24 2.02 12.74
C LEU A 232 1.08 0.72 13.53
N ASN A 233 0.88 0.83 14.85
CA ASN A 233 0.68 -0.34 15.71
C ASN A 233 -0.56 -1.14 15.30
N TYR A 234 -1.64 -0.42 14.96
CA TYR A 234 -2.86 -1.07 14.49
C TYR A 234 -2.65 -1.81 13.17
N LEU A 235 -2.02 -1.16 12.18
CA LEU A 235 -1.78 -1.73 10.86
C LEU A 235 -0.86 -2.95 10.91
N VAL A 236 0.23 -2.91 11.69
CA VAL A 236 1.13 -4.06 11.81
C VAL A 236 0.40 -5.29 12.39
N ARG A 237 -0.49 -5.07 13.36
CA ARG A 237 -1.27 -6.15 13.99
C ARG A 237 -2.36 -6.75 13.11
N LEU A 238 -2.74 -6.11 12.01
CA LEU A 238 -3.70 -6.68 11.06
C LEU A 238 -3.15 -7.88 10.28
N GLY A 239 -1.84 -7.97 10.11
CA GLY A 239 -1.25 -9.06 9.33
C GLY A 239 -0.10 -9.77 10.04
N TRP A 240 0.31 -9.31 11.22
CA TRP A 240 1.45 -9.85 11.95
C TRP A 240 1.16 -9.95 13.45
N SER A 241 1.80 -10.91 14.13
CA SER A 241 1.71 -11.09 15.57
C SER A 241 3.04 -11.52 16.17
N HIS A 242 3.30 -11.07 17.39
CA HIS A 242 4.44 -11.51 18.18
C HIS A 242 3.96 -11.90 19.59
N GLY A 243 3.69 -13.19 19.78
CA GLY A 243 3.05 -13.69 21.00
C GLY A 243 1.74 -12.94 21.31
N ASP A 244 1.54 -12.63 22.58
CA ASP A 244 0.36 -11.91 23.08
C ASP A 244 0.56 -10.40 23.17
N GLN A 245 1.70 -9.86 22.70
CA GLN A 245 1.99 -8.43 22.74
C GLN A 245 1.06 -7.67 21.79
N GLU A 246 0.42 -6.62 22.32
CA GLU A 246 -0.54 -5.80 21.57
C GLU A 246 0.02 -4.41 21.22
N ILE A 247 0.90 -3.90 22.05
CA ILE A 247 1.45 -2.54 21.93
C ILE A 247 2.93 -2.65 21.58
N PHE A 248 3.31 -1.96 20.52
CA PHE A 248 4.67 -1.95 19.98
C PHE A 248 5.11 -0.52 19.67
N SER A 249 6.26 -0.11 20.16
CA SER A 249 6.98 1.04 19.63
C SER A 249 7.48 0.76 18.21
N LEU A 250 7.84 1.79 17.46
CA LEU A 250 8.44 1.63 16.13
C LEU A 250 9.75 0.82 16.19
N ASP A 251 10.57 1.05 17.21
CA ASP A 251 11.82 0.30 17.40
C ASP A 251 11.56 -1.18 17.68
N GLU A 252 10.55 -1.51 18.48
CA GLU A 252 10.13 -2.90 18.70
C GLU A 252 9.57 -3.53 17.41
N MET A 253 8.77 -2.80 16.62
CA MET A 253 8.32 -3.29 15.32
C MET A 253 9.50 -3.61 14.40
N ILE A 254 10.51 -2.74 14.32
CA ILE A 254 11.73 -2.96 13.53
C ILE A 254 12.50 -4.17 14.05
N ALA A 255 12.65 -4.31 15.36
CA ALA A 255 13.43 -5.38 15.95
C ALA A 255 12.77 -6.77 15.87
N LEU A 256 11.44 -6.82 15.90
CA LEU A 256 10.67 -8.07 16.06
C LEU A 256 9.98 -8.55 14.77
N PHE A 257 9.64 -7.62 13.85
CA PHE A 257 8.92 -7.99 12.63
C PHE A 257 9.72 -8.96 11.76
N ASP A 258 9.08 -10.06 11.36
CA ASP A 258 9.61 -10.94 10.31
C ASP A 258 8.48 -11.41 9.38
N ILE A 259 8.86 -11.74 8.13
CA ILE A 259 7.92 -12.24 7.11
C ILE A 259 7.35 -13.60 7.53
N GLU A 260 8.14 -14.42 8.21
CA GLU A 260 7.76 -15.75 8.66
C GLU A 260 6.62 -15.73 9.70
N ASP A 261 6.42 -14.59 10.37
CA ASP A 261 5.37 -14.38 11.37
C ASP A 261 4.10 -13.74 10.80
N LEU A 262 4.03 -13.57 9.47
CA LEU A 262 2.85 -13.03 8.81
C LEU A 262 1.69 -14.04 8.81
N ASN A 263 0.50 -13.55 9.16
CA ASN A 263 -0.70 -14.38 9.20
C ASN A 263 -1.22 -14.67 7.79
N SER A 264 -1.60 -15.92 7.51
CA SER A 264 -2.22 -16.33 6.25
C SER A 264 -3.73 -16.07 6.19
N ALA A 265 -4.38 -15.85 7.34
CA ALA A 265 -5.80 -15.56 7.46
C ALA A 265 -6.09 -14.05 7.33
N ALA A 266 -7.17 -13.71 6.67
CA ALA A 266 -7.62 -12.33 6.54
C ALA A 266 -8.04 -11.75 7.90
N SER A 267 -7.68 -10.49 8.15
CA SER A 267 -8.07 -9.75 9.35
C SER A 267 -9.19 -8.75 9.01
N SER A 268 -10.11 -8.56 9.96
CA SER A 268 -11.16 -7.56 9.83
C SER A 268 -10.77 -6.26 10.52
N LEU A 269 -11.15 -5.15 9.92
CA LEU A 269 -10.97 -3.83 10.50
C LEU A 269 -11.82 -3.72 11.78
N ASN A 270 -11.22 -3.21 12.88
CA ASN A 270 -11.87 -2.97 14.16
C ASN A 270 -11.49 -1.58 14.67
N LEU A 271 -12.35 -0.59 14.40
CA LEU A 271 -12.11 0.80 14.77
C LEU A 271 -12.13 1.01 16.29
N SER A 272 -12.85 0.19 17.04
CA SER A 272 -12.85 0.27 18.51
C SER A 272 -11.47 -0.10 19.07
N LYS A 273 -10.77 -1.08 18.46
CA LYS A 273 -9.40 -1.43 18.85
C LYS A 273 -8.41 -0.33 18.49
N LEU A 274 -8.55 0.29 17.33
CA LEU A 274 -7.74 1.45 16.94
C LEU A 274 -7.94 2.61 17.91
N ALA A 275 -9.18 2.91 18.28
CA ALA A 275 -9.50 3.96 19.25
C ALA A 275 -8.90 3.68 20.64
N TRP A 276 -8.91 2.42 21.08
CA TRP A 276 -8.25 1.99 22.31
C TRP A 276 -6.73 2.19 22.26
N LEU A 277 -6.07 1.78 21.17
CA LEU A 277 -4.65 2.02 20.95
C LEU A 277 -4.32 3.51 20.97
N ASN A 278 -5.14 4.33 20.29
CA ASN A 278 -4.93 5.77 20.23
C ASN A 278 -5.01 6.42 21.62
N GLN A 279 -6.00 6.03 22.41
CA GLN A 279 -6.11 6.50 23.79
C GLN A 279 -4.92 6.08 24.64
N HIS A 280 -4.41 4.87 24.47
CA HIS A 280 -3.18 4.42 25.11
C HIS A 280 -2.01 5.33 24.78
N TYR A 281 -1.77 5.62 23.50
CA TYR A 281 -0.67 6.48 23.08
C TYR A 281 -0.85 7.94 23.51
N MET A 282 -2.04 8.50 23.49
CA MET A 282 -2.32 9.84 24.03
C MET A 282 -1.95 9.97 25.52
N ARG A 283 -2.05 8.87 26.28
CA ARG A 283 -1.78 8.84 27.74
C ARG A 283 -0.31 8.58 28.07
N THR A 284 0.40 7.85 27.21
CA THR A 284 1.74 7.32 27.53
C THR A 284 2.87 8.05 26.83
N LEU A 285 2.60 8.71 25.69
CA LEU A 285 3.59 9.53 25.01
C LEU A 285 3.79 10.87 25.72
N ASP A 286 4.93 11.53 25.43
CA ASP A 286 5.22 12.87 25.94
C ASP A 286 4.07 13.84 25.60
N PRO A 287 3.44 14.48 26.62
CA PRO A 287 2.36 15.42 26.41
C PRO A 287 2.71 16.56 25.44
N GLN A 288 3.96 17.00 25.38
CA GLN A 288 4.40 18.02 24.43
C GLN A 288 4.36 17.51 23.00
N TYR A 289 4.72 16.25 22.80
CA TYR A 289 4.62 15.60 21.49
C TYR A 289 3.17 15.47 21.05
N VAL A 290 2.31 14.93 21.90
CA VAL A 290 0.87 14.78 21.61
C VAL A 290 0.21 16.14 21.35
N ALA A 291 0.58 17.16 22.13
CA ALA A 291 0.06 18.52 21.98
C ALA A 291 0.41 19.15 20.63
N ARG A 292 1.53 18.77 19.99
CA ARG A 292 1.86 19.23 18.62
C ARG A 292 0.80 18.76 17.62
N HIS A 293 0.38 17.49 17.73
CA HIS A 293 -0.71 16.95 16.91
C HIS A 293 -2.07 17.58 17.27
N PHE A 294 -2.31 17.80 18.56
CA PHE A 294 -3.55 18.43 19.02
C PHE A 294 -3.70 19.88 18.51
N ARG A 295 -2.60 20.68 18.50
CA ARG A 295 -2.63 22.05 17.93
C ARG A 295 -3.08 22.08 16.47
N TRP A 296 -2.74 21.05 15.68
CA TRP A 296 -3.22 20.95 14.32
C TRP A 296 -4.75 20.82 14.25
N HIS A 297 -5.35 20.02 15.16
CA HIS A 297 -6.82 19.87 15.24
C HIS A 297 -7.51 21.14 15.75
N LEU A 298 -6.89 21.87 16.66
CA LEU A 298 -7.37 23.19 17.09
C LEU A 298 -7.38 24.19 15.92
N GLY A 299 -6.29 24.26 15.17
CA GLY A 299 -6.19 25.14 13.99
C GLY A 299 -7.24 24.85 12.91
N ARG A 300 -7.59 23.56 12.72
CA ARG A 300 -8.66 23.14 11.79
C ARG A 300 -10.06 23.59 12.21
N ARG A 301 -10.23 24.03 13.46
CA ARG A 301 -11.48 24.50 14.06
C ARG A 301 -11.44 25.99 14.39
N ASP A 302 -10.41 26.68 13.89
CA ASP A 302 -10.16 28.11 14.16
C ASP A 302 -10.08 28.44 15.68
N ILE A 303 -9.60 27.46 16.48
CA ILE A 303 -9.42 27.65 17.93
C ILE A 303 -7.99 28.15 18.18
N ASP A 304 -7.86 29.35 18.73
CA ASP A 304 -6.60 29.91 19.16
C ASP A 304 -6.22 29.42 20.57
N PRO A 305 -5.18 28.59 20.73
CA PRO A 305 -4.78 28.06 22.02
C PRO A 305 -4.13 29.10 22.94
N SER A 306 -3.78 30.30 22.45
CA SER A 306 -3.11 31.33 23.25
C SER A 306 -4.01 31.93 24.34
N ASN A 307 -5.32 31.83 24.17
CA ASN A 307 -6.32 32.38 25.09
C ASN A 307 -6.92 31.32 26.04
N GLY A 308 -6.34 30.11 26.09
CA GLY A 308 -6.82 28.99 26.87
C GLY A 308 -5.72 28.31 27.69
N PRO A 309 -6.02 27.16 28.33
CA PRO A 309 -4.99 26.36 28.96
C PRO A 309 -3.98 25.86 27.94
N ALA A 310 -2.74 25.63 28.35
CA ALA A 310 -1.71 25.08 27.49
C ALA A 310 -2.18 23.74 26.89
N PRO A 311 -2.04 23.51 25.57
CA PRO A 311 -2.48 22.28 24.92
C PRO A 311 -1.95 21.00 25.58
N GLU A 312 -0.73 21.02 26.10
CA GLU A 312 -0.11 19.92 26.84
C GLU A 312 -0.92 19.56 28.10
N ARG A 313 -1.45 20.58 28.80
CA ARG A 313 -2.27 20.38 29.99
C ARG A 313 -3.64 19.82 29.61
N VAL A 314 -4.22 20.29 28.51
CA VAL A 314 -5.48 19.73 27.98
C VAL A 314 -5.29 18.24 27.66
N VAL A 315 -4.23 17.88 26.96
CA VAL A 315 -3.90 16.48 26.65
C VAL A 315 -3.83 15.63 27.92
N GLN A 316 -3.05 16.07 28.92
CA GLN A 316 -2.89 15.32 30.18
C GLN A 316 -4.21 15.02 30.87
N VAL A 317 -5.14 15.95 30.84
CA VAL A 317 -6.41 15.82 31.57
C VAL A 317 -7.49 15.11 30.74
N MET A 318 -7.48 15.29 29.42
CA MET A 318 -8.54 14.79 28.55
C MET A 318 -8.23 13.40 27.95
N ALA A 319 -6.98 12.96 27.94
CA ALA A 319 -6.57 11.69 27.33
C ALA A 319 -7.33 10.45 27.87
N ASP A 320 -7.78 10.48 29.13
CA ASP A 320 -8.58 9.42 29.73
C ASP A 320 -10.07 9.46 29.31
N ARG A 321 -10.55 10.58 28.80
CA ARG A 321 -11.98 10.85 28.58
C ARG A 321 -12.40 10.75 27.12
N VAL A 322 -11.45 10.90 26.20
CA VAL A 322 -11.68 10.88 24.74
C VAL A 322 -10.84 9.81 24.07
N LYS A 323 -11.21 9.41 22.88
CA LYS A 323 -10.50 8.39 22.11
C LYS A 323 -9.61 8.99 21.02
N THR A 324 -9.87 10.22 20.59
CA THR A 324 -9.13 10.88 19.51
C THR A 324 -8.83 12.35 19.83
N LEU A 325 -7.84 12.92 19.16
CA LEU A 325 -7.54 14.35 19.26
C LEU A 325 -8.62 15.22 18.61
N ALA A 326 -9.36 14.67 17.65
CA ALA A 326 -10.51 15.35 17.06
C ALA A 326 -11.64 15.50 18.07
N GLU A 327 -12.02 14.41 18.79
CA GLU A 327 -12.96 14.47 19.90
C GLU A 327 -12.51 15.45 21.01
N MET A 328 -11.21 15.46 21.30
CA MET A 328 -10.63 16.40 22.26
C MET A 328 -10.82 17.86 21.84
N ALA A 329 -10.65 18.16 20.55
CA ALA A 329 -10.86 19.49 20.00
C ALA A 329 -12.34 19.88 19.90
N ASP A 330 -13.23 18.89 19.59
CA ASP A 330 -14.69 19.11 19.51
C ASP A 330 -15.30 19.34 20.90
N ALA A 331 -14.77 18.74 21.95
CA ALA A 331 -15.23 18.98 23.33
C ALA A 331 -15.06 20.43 23.77
N GLU A 332 -14.17 21.20 23.14
CA GLU A 332 -14.10 22.66 23.34
C GLU A 332 -15.28 23.42 22.70
N LEU A 333 -15.91 22.87 21.66
CA LEU A 333 -17.06 23.51 21.01
C LEU A 333 -18.37 23.33 21.80
N GLU A 334 -18.50 22.29 22.60
CA GLU A 334 -19.65 22.08 23.51
C GLU A 334 -19.49 22.83 24.83
N ASP A 335 -19.31 24.08 24.73
CA ASP A 335 -19.26 25.33 25.52
C ASP A 335 -19.66 25.33 27.01
N ARG A 336 -20.07 24.26 27.64
CA ARG A 336 -20.44 24.26 29.07
C ARG A 336 -19.52 23.46 30.00
N MET A 337 -18.94 22.39 29.55
CA MET A 337 -18.06 21.58 30.39
C MET A 337 -16.62 22.09 30.40
N VAL A 338 -16.13 22.58 29.26
CA VAL A 338 -14.74 23.05 29.14
C VAL A 338 -14.53 24.37 29.84
N ARG A 339 -15.44 25.34 29.77
CA ARG A 339 -15.34 26.59 30.59
C ARG A 339 -15.29 26.30 32.06
N ARG A 340 -16.18 25.46 32.60
CA ARG A 340 -16.16 25.05 34.01
C ARG A 340 -14.87 24.32 34.38
N PHE A 341 -14.35 23.52 33.47
CA PHE A 341 -13.12 22.77 33.65
C PHE A 341 -11.90 23.69 33.59
N ILE A 342 -11.86 24.65 32.66
CA ILE A 342 -10.84 25.70 32.55
C ILE A 342 -10.84 26.58 33.81
N GLU A 343 -12.01 26.97 34.29
CA GLU A 343 -12.14 27.72 35.56
C GLU A 343 -11.62 26.91 36.76
N HIS A 344 -11.93 25.61 36.80
CA HIS A 344 -11.40 24.73 37.85
C HIS A 344 -9.89 24.54 37.79
N LEU A 345 -9.33 24.39 36.59
CA LEU A 345 -7.87 24.33 36.42
C LEU A 345 -7.18 25.65 36.81
N ARG A 346 -7.75 26.78 36.48
CA ARG A 346 -7.24 28.09 36.91
C ARG A 346 -7.28 28.24 38.45
N GLN A 347 -8.32 27.76 39.09
CA GLN A 347 -8.39 27.74 40.55
C GLN A 347 -7.30 26.86 41.17
N LEU A 348 -7.04 25.68 40.62
CA LEU A 348 -5.97 24.79 41.09
C LEU A 348 -4.58 25.41 40.92
N ASP A 349 -4.29 26.07 39.79
CA ASP A 349 -3.03 26.76 39.54
C ASP A 349 -2.82 27.97 40.50
N ASP A 350 -3.91 28.67 40.86
CA ASP A 350 -3.88 29.75 41.84
C ASP A 350 -3.70 29.23 43.29
N ASP A 351 -4.34 28.11 43.62
CA ASP A 351 -4.16 27.47 44.95
C ASP A 351 -2.73 26.92 45.13
N GLU A 352 -2.11 26.33 44.06
CA GLU A 352 -0.70 25.91 44.10
C GLU A 352 0.28 27.09 44.22
N ARG A 353 -0.03 28.25 43.62
CA ARG A 353 0.79 29.48 43.78
C ARG A 353 0.66 30.12 45.17
N HIS A 354 -0.46 29.92 45.83
CA HIS A 354 -0.64 30.43 47.21
C HIS A 354 -0.12 29.46 48.28
N ALA A 355 0.21 28.22 47.90
CA ALA A 355 0.79 27.20 48.77
C ALA A 355 2.33 27.16 48.78
N MET A 356 3.00 27.94 47.90
CA MET A 356 4.44 28.19 47.87
C MET A 356 4.78 29.55 48.46
#